data_47bdb3328560bae794b393d43c283991
#
_entry.id   47bdb3328560bae794b393d43c283991
#
_cell.length_a   1.000
_cell.length_b   1.000
_cell.length_c   1.000
_cell.angle_alpha   90.00
_cell.angle_beta   90.00
_cell.angle_gamma   90.00
#
_symmetry.space_group_name_H-M   'P 1'
#
loop_
_entity.id
_entity.type
_entity.pdbx_description
1 polymer ?
#
loop_
_entity_poly.entity_id
_entity_poly.type
_entity_poly.pdbx_seq_one_letter_code
_entity_poly.pdbx_strand_id
1 'polypeptide(L)'
;KDHVDIGTNLGGLDFETAAKLAGARFTLMRGAIARLHRAIAQFMLDTQTQVHGYVEHYTPYIVNSETLLGTGQLPKFKDDMFAVRKGGADATEEL
;
A
#
# COMPACT_ATOMS: atom_id res chain seq x y z
N LYS A 1 12.78 -16.68 15.26
CA LYS A 1 13.11 -15.78 14.15
C LYS A 1 11.87 -15.00 13.73
N ASP A 2 12.03 -13.76 13.39
CA ASP A 2 10.91 -12.95 12.98
C ASP A 2 10.60 -13.14 11.48
N HIS A 3 9.50 -12.53 11.04
CA HIS A 3 9.03 -12.66 9.66
C HIS A 3 10.02 -12.07 8.64
N VAL A 4 10.79 -11.07 9.01
CA VAL A 4 11.79 -10.46 8.12
C VAL A 4 12.90 -11.46 7.83
N ASP A 5 13.42 -12.11 8.86
CA ASP A 5 14.48 -13.12 8.71
C ASP A 5 14.00 -14.31 7.89
N ILE A 6 12.82 -14.81 8.18
CA ILE A 6 12.26 -15.97 7.47
C ILE A 6 12.03 -15.63 6.00
N GLY A 7 11.40 -14.50 5.72
CA GLY A 7 11.11 -14.10 4.35
C GLY A 7 12.37 -13.82 3.53
N THR A 8 13.37 -13.21 4.14
CA THR A 8 14.65 -12.94 3.49
C THR A 8 15.40 -14.24 3.19
N ASN A 9 15.44 -15.17 4.13
CA ASN A 9 16.11 -16.46 3.96
C ASN A 9 15.45 -17.32 2.87
N LEU A 10 14.14 -17.19 2.69
CA LEU A 10 13.41 -17.85 1.61
C LEU A 10 13.57 -17.18 0.25
N GLY A 11 14.27 -16.05 0.19
CA GLY A 11 14.42 -15.27 -1.04
C GLY A 11 13.17 -14.53 -1.46
N GLY A 12 12.18 -14.41 -0.57
CA GLY A 12 10.88 -13.81 -0.86
C GLY A 12 10.74 -12.34 -0.47
N LEU A 13 11.62 -11.84 0.39
CA LEU A 13 11.64 -10.43 0.78
C LEU A 13 12.98 -9.81 0.40
N ASP A 14 12.94 -8.67 -0.26
CA ASP A 14 14.12 -7.96 -0.73
C ASP A 14 14.01 -6.48 -0.39
N PHE A 15 14.48 -6.11 0.79
CA PHE A 15 14.42 -4.74 1.28
C PHE A 15 15.47 -3.84 0.62
N GLU A 16 16.58 -4.42 0.18
CA GLU A 16 17.63 -3.66 -0.50
C GLU A 16 17.14 -3.13 -1.85
N THR A 17 16.52 -3.97 -2.67
CA THR A 17 15.95 -3.56 -3.94
C THR A 17 14.78 -2.60 -3.73
N ALA A 18 13.93 -2.84 -2.73
CA ALA A 18 12.83 -1.93 -2.41
C ALA A 18 13.35 -0.53 -2.08
N ALA A 19 14.45 -0.44 -1.33
CA ALA A 19 15.06 0.84 -0.99
C ALA A 19 15.57 1.58 -2.23
N LYS A 20 16.13 0.85 -3.21
CA LYS A 20 16.55 1.44 -4.49
C LYS A 20 15.37 1.97 -5.30
N LEU A 21 14.24 1.27 -5.24
CA LEU A 21 13.04 1.65 -5.99
C LEU A 21 12.30 2.84 -5.38
N ALA A 22 12.18 2.89 -4.06
CA ALA A 22 11.27 3.82 -3.41
C ALA A 22 11.79 4.41 -2.11
N GLY A 23 12.94 3.95 -1.61
CA GLY A 23 13.51 4.43 -0.35
C GLY A 23 13.31 3.46 0.81
N ALA A 24 13.69 3.89 1.99
CA ALA A 24 13.59 3.08 3.20
C ALA A 24 12.13 2.80 3.56
N ARG A 25 11.91 1.67 4.23
CA ARG A 25 10.61 1.21 4.71
C ARG A 25 9.62 0.76 3.63
N PHE A 26 10.07 0.63 2.41
CA PHE A 26 9.31 -0.04 1.38
C PHE A 26 9.70 -1.51 1.31
N THR A 27 8.80 -2.34 0.82
CA THR A 27 8.99 -3.79 0.76
C THR A 27 8.85 -4.26 -0.68
N LEU A 28 9.72 -5.19 -1.07
CA LEU A 28 9.58 -5.92 -2.33
C LEU A 28 9.42 -7.39 -2.00
N MET A 29 8.41 -8.01 -2.57
CA MET A 29 8.14 -9.44 -2.42
C MET A 29 8.41 -10.13 -3.74
N ARG A 30 8.95 -11.36 -3.66
CA ARG A 30 9.35 -12.11 -4.84
C ARG A 30 8.84 -13.54 -4.78
N GLY A 31 8.45 -14.08 -5.93
CA GLY A 31 8.15 -15.49 -6.11
C GLY A 31 7.01 -15.98 -5.22
N ALA A 32 7.24 -17.05 -4.49
CA ALA A 32 6.22 -17.70 -3.66
C ALA A 32 5.67 -16.76 -2.57
N ILE A 33 6.50 -15.90 -1.99
CA ILE A 33 6.05 -14.94 -0.97
C ILE A 33 5.12 -13.90 -1.60
N ALA A 34 5.45 -13.38 -2.78
CA ALA A 34 4.57 -12.45 -3.49
C ALA A 34 3.22 -13.11 -3.82
N ARG A 35 3.24 -14.35 -4.25
CA ARG A 35 2.03 -15.11 -4.53
C ARG A 35 1.19 -15.36 -3.28
N LEU A 36 1.85 -15.70 -2.17
CA LEU A 36 1.17 -15.90 -0.89
C LEU A 36 0.49 -14.61 -0.42
N HIS A 37 1.18 -13.48 -0.52
CA HIS A 37 0.62 -12.19 -0.17
C HIS A 37 -0.66 -11.90 -0.96
N ARG A 38 -0.61 -12.11 -2.28
CA ARG A 38 -1.78 -11.91 -3.15
C ARG A 38 -2.91 -12.88 -2.81
N ALA A 39 -2.58 -14.15 -2.53
CA ALA A 39 -3.57 -15.16 -2.19
C ALA A 39 -4.28 -14.85 -0.87
N ILE A 40 -3.55 -14.38 0.13
CA ILE A 40 -4.13 -13.97 1.42
C ILE A 40 -5.06 -12.77 1.24
N ALA A 41 -4.65 -11.77 0.47
CA ALA A 41 -5.49 -10.60 0.19
C ALA A 41 -6.79 -11.00 -0.50
N GLN A 42 -6.71 -11.88 -1.49
CA GLN A 42 -7.88 -12.37 -2.20
C GLN A 42 -8.80 -13.18 -1.29
N PHE A 43 -8.23 -14.03 -0.45
CA PHE A 43 -9.00 -14.81 0.52
C PHE A 43 -9.77 -13.92 1.48
N MET A 44 -9.11 -12.88 2.01
CA MET A 44 -9.77 -11.93 2.91
C MET A 44 -10.91 -11.19 2.22
N LEU A 45 -10.69 -10.71 1.00
CA LEU A 45 -11.69 -9.99 0.23
C LEU A 45 -12.88 -10.90 -0.10
N ASP A 46 -12.63 -12.13 -0.57
CA ASP A 46 -13.67 -13.08 -0.89
C ASP A 46 -14.49 -13.46 0.35
N THR A 47 -13.84 -13.63 1.49
CA THR A 47 -14.53 -13.94 2.73
C THR A 47 -15.48 -12.82 3.13
N GLN A 48 -15.04 -11.57 3.07
CA GLN A 48 -15.88 -10.44 3.46
C GLN A 48 -17.05 -10.24 2.50
N THR A 49 -16.84 -10.42 1.21
CA THR A 49 -17.89 -10.19 0.22
C THR A 49 -18.86 -11.36 0.09
N GLN A 50 -18.34 -12.60 0.05
CA GLN A 50 -19.17 -13.78 -0.19
C GLN A 50 -19.82 -14.34 1.08
N VAL A 51 -19.11 -14.30 2.21
CA VAL A 51 -19.61 -14.87 3.47
C VAL A 51 -20.31 -13.81 4.33
N HIS A 52 -19.73 -12.61 4.44
CA HIS A 52 -20.24 -11.58 5.34
C HIS A 52 -21.07 -10.48 4.66
N GLY A 53 -21.25 -10.56 3.35
CA GLY A 53 -22.18 -9.70 2.62
C GLY A 53 -21.73 -8.26 2.38
N TYR A 54 -20.45 -7.96 2.53
CA TYR A 54 -19.94 -6.64 2.18
C TYR A 54 -19.90 -6.48 0.66
N VAL A 55 -20.13 -5.26 0.19
CA VAL A 55 -20.07 -4.95 -1.24
C VAL A 55 -18.67 -4.45 -1.58
N GLU A 56 -18.03 -5.13 -2.52
CA GLU A 56 -16.69 -4.78 -2.95
C GLU A 56 -16.69 -3.48 -3.75
N HIS A 57 -15.75 -2.58 -3.41
CA HIS A 57 -15.53 -1.34 -4.13
C HIS A 57 -14.07 -1.25 -4.55
N TYR A 58 -13.84 -0.83 -5.77
CA TYR A 58 -12.51 -0.49 -6.25
C TYR A 58 -12.43 1.03 -6.35
N THR A 59 -11.77 1.64 -5.38
CA THR A 59 -11.71 3.09 -5.24
C THR A 59 -10.40 3.65 -5.78
N PRO A 60 -10.33 4.97 -6.06
CA PRO A 60 -9.05 5.59 -6.39
C PRO A 60 -8.04 5.45 -5.26
N TYR A 61 -6.79 5.20 -5.62
CA TYR A 61 -5.70 5.12 -4.64
C TYR A 61 -5.23 6.50 -4.20
N ILE A 62 -5.37 7.49 -5.09
CA ILE A 62 -5.00 8.88 -4.80
C ILE A 62 -6.30 9.66 -4.67
N VAL A 63 -6.44 10.35 -3.55
CA VAL A 63 -7.66 11.08 -3.22
C VAL A 63 -7.34 12.54 -2.90
N ASN A 64 -8.35 13.40 -2.95
CA ASN A 64 -8.17 14.80 -2.62
C ASN A 64 -8.16 15.03 -1.10
N SER A 65 -7.79 16.25 -0.71
CA SER A 65 -7.68 16.62 0.71
C SER A 65 -9.01 16.55 1.46
N GLU A 66 -10.11 16.83 0.80
CA GLU A 66 -11.44 16.77 1.44
C GLU A 66 -11.78 15.36 1.89
N THR A 67 -11.41 14.36 1.11
CA THR A 67 -11.62 12.95 1.47
C THR A 67 -10.85 12.60 2.73
N LEU A 68 -9.58 13.01 2.82
CA LEU A 68 -8.74 12.74 3.99
C LEU A 68 -9.21 13.51 5.22
N LEU A 69 -9.71 14.72 5.03
CA LEU A 69 -10.31 15.49 6.12
C LEU A 69 -11.56 14.78 6.68
N GLY A 70 -12.39 14.25 5.78
CA GLY A 70 -13.61 13.54 6.17
C GLY A 70 -13.36 12.26 6.95
N THR A 71 -12.23 11.57 6.72
CA THR A 71 -11.86 10.35 7.44
C THR A 71 -10.94 10.61 8.64
N GLY A 72 -10.59 11.85 8.90
CA GLY A 72 -9.84 12.25 10.09
C GLY A 72 -8.32 12.22 9.98
N GLN A 73 -7.75 11.89 8.81
CA GLN A 73 -6.30 11.91 8.62
C GLN A 73 -5.74 13.33 8.57
N LEU A 74 -6.49 14.27 8.02
CA LEU A 74 -6.10 15.68 8.00
C LEU A 74 -6.83 16.46 9.08
N PRO A 75 -6.20 17.50 9.63
CA PRO A 75 -4.82 17.98 9.37
C PRO A 75 -3.75 17.25 10.18
N LYS A 76 -4.12 16.38 11.09
CA LYS A 76 -3.24 15.82 12.13
C LYS A 76 -2.08 15.02 11.56
N PHE A 77 -2.32 14.22 10.52
CA PHE A 77 -1.32 13.31 9.96
C PHE A 77 -0.74 13.79 8.63
N LYS A 78 -0.79 15.09 8.36
CA LYS A 78 -0.31 15.66 7.10
C LYS A 78 1.15 15.28 6.80
N ASP A 79 2.01 15.29 7.81
CA ASP A 79 3.44 15.01 7.64
C ASP A 79 3.73 13.54 7.32
N ASP A 80 2.76 12.65 7.53
CA ASP A 80 2.87 11.23 7.23
C ASP A 80 2.34 10.87 5.86
N MET A 81 1.89 11.84 5.08
CA MET A 81 1.25 11.61 3.79
C MET A 81 2.15 11.98 2.63
N PHE A 82 1.94 11.29 1.51
CA PHE A 82 2.55 11.65 0.25
C PHE A 82 1.62 12.61 -0.49
N ALA A 83 2.18 13.70 -1.00
CA ALA A 83 1.48 14.62 -1.88
C ALA A 83 1.92 14.38 -3.32
N VAL A 84 0.96 14.35 -4.24
CA VAL A 84 1.21 14.09 -5.65
C VAL A 84 0.75 15.26 -6.49
N ARG A 85 1.55 15.67 -7.45
CA ARG A 85 1.23 16.75 -8.38
C ARG A 85 1.10 16.20 -9.79
N LYS A 86 0.00 16.54 -10.42
CA LYS A 86 -0.21 16.20 -11.83
C LYS A 86 0.64 17.15 -12.69
N GLY A 87 1.40 16.60 -13.62
CA GLY A 87 2.25 17.39 -14.51
C GLY A 87 3.68 17.59 -14.01
N GLY A 88 4.07 16.96 -12.92
CA GLY A 88 5.43 16.99 -12.39
C GLY A 88 5.75 18.22 -11.56
N ALA A 89 7.03 18.62 -11.53
CA ALA A 89 7.53 19.67 -10.63
C ALA A 89 6.93 21.05 -10.90
N ASP A 90 6.50 21.32 -12.12
CA ASP A 90 5.94 22.61 -12.51
C ASP A 90 4.42 22.70 -12.32
N ALA A 91 3.79 21.64 -11.85
CA ALA A 91 2.35 21.62 -11.65
C ALA A 91 1.93 22.46 -10.45
N THR A 92 0.81 23.13 -10.59
CA THR A 92 0.21 23.92 -9.51
C THR A 92 -0.91 23.16 -8.79
N GLU A 93 -1.41 22.10 -9.41
CA GLU A 93 -2.50 21.29 -8.86
C GLU A 93 -1.94 20.12 -8.07
N GLU A 94 -2.38 19.94 -6.83
CA GLU A 94 -1.96 18.89 -5.91
C GLU A 94 -3.15 17.99 -5.60
N LEU A 95 -2.90 16.67 -5.71
CA LEU A 95 -3.91 15.65 -5.41
C LEU A 95 -3.67 15.00 -4.06
#